data_df7e06d7d93fad64de1fc5dd15829fb6
#
_entry.id   df7e06d7d93fad64de1fc5dd15829fb6
#
_cell.length_a   1.000
_cell.length_b   1.000
_cell.length_c   1.000
_cell.angle_alpha   90.00
_cell.angle_beta   90.00
_cell.angle_gamma   90.00
#
_symmetry.space_group_name_H-M   'P 1'
#
loop_
_entity.id
_entity.type
_entity.pdbx_description
1 polymer ?
#
loop_
_entity_poly.entity_id
_entity_poly.type
_entity_poly.pdbx_seq_one_letter_code
_entity_poly.pdbx_strand_id
1 'polypeptide(L)'
;MIVLDANILIGAILGRRVRQLLEQYAGREIRFHAPDVAYADAEKYLPPLLTRKGISHIDVQSALRYLRHLIEPVKRESYVDFENQARQRLLGRDQNDWPVLATALAFSCPIWTEDADFFGTGVAVWTTSRVEIFLKAQAKTDEPDNLS
;
A
#
# COMPACT_ATOMS: atom_id res chain seq x y z
N MET A 1 6.13 6.59 7.00
CA MET A 1 4.83 6.51 6.31
C MET A 1 5.03 5.98 4.90
N ILE A 2 4.19 5.09 4.46
CA ILE A 2 4.21 4.53 3.10
C ILE A 2 2.78 4.20 2.67
N VAL A 3 2.48 4.40 1.38
CA VAL A 3 1.15 4.16 0.81
C VAL A 3 1.16 2.86 0.03
N LEU A 4 0.17 2.01 0.24
CA LEU A 4 0.02 0.70 -0.38
C LEU A 4 -1.04 0.73 -1.48
N ASP A 5 -0.72 0.12 -2.60
CA ASP A 5 -1.64 -0.13 -3.70
C ASP A 5 -2.51 -1.36 -3.41
N ALA A 6 -3.63 -1.50 -4.14
CA ALA A 6 -4.54 -2.63 -3.99
C ALA A 6 -3.87 -3.99 -4.19
N ASN A 7 -2.90 -4.10 -5.12
CA ASN A 7 -2.19 -5.37 -5.33
C ASN A 7 -1.40 -5.81 -4.10
N ILE A 8 -0.95 -4.89 -3.26
CA ILE A 8 -0.27 -5.24 -2.00
C ILE A 8 -1.28 -5.74 -0.97
N LEU A 9 -2.47 -5.12 -0.88
CA LEU A 9 -3.54 -5.61 -0.01
C LEU A 9 -3.94 -7.05 -0.39
N ILE A 10 -4.09 -7.29 -1.69
CA ILE A 10 -4.39 -8.62 -2.23
C ILE A 10 -3.27 -9.61 -1.90
N GLY A 11 -2.01 -9.20 -2.09
CA GLY A 11 -0.85 -10.01 -1.76
C GLY A 11 -0.76 -10.36 -0.27
N ALA A 12 -1.19 -9.45 0.61
CA ALA A 12 -1.21 -9.69 2.05
C ALA A 12 -2.22 -10.80 2.43
N ILE A 13 -3.31 -10.92 1.67
CA ILE A 13 -4.34 -11.92 1.91
C ILE A 13 -3.97 -13.27 1.29
N LEU A 14 -3.42 -13.26 0.07
CA LEU A 14 -3.11 -14.49 -0.67
C LEU A 14 -1.78 -15.12 -0.30
N GLY A 15 -0.82 -14.34 0.20
CA GLY A 15 0.52 -14.81 0.49
C GLY A 15 0.94 -14.55 1.93
N ARG A 16 2.21 -14.88 2.23
CA ARG A 16 2.78 -14.73 3.57
C ARG A 16 3.71 -13.54 3.69
N ARG A 17 4.49 -13.25 2.64
CA ARG A 17 5.59 -12.27 2.73
C ARG A 17 5.10 -10.87 3.06
N VAL A 18 4.09 -10.38 2.34
CA VAL A 18 3.54 -9.04 2.57
C VAL A 18 2.97 -8.93 3.98
N ARG A 19 2.17 -9.92 4.39
CA ARG A 19 1.57 -9.94 5.73
C ARG A 19 2.62 -9.96 6.83
N GLN A 20 3.67 -10.76 6.66
CA GLN A 20 4.78 -10.82 7.63
C GLN A 20 5.47 -9.47 7.78
N LEU A 21 5.72 -8.77 6.68
CA LEU A 21 6.32 -7.44 6.70
C LEU A 21 5.43 -6.43 7.42
N LEU A 22 4.12 -6.45 7.11
CA LEU A 22 3.16 -5.55 7.76
C LEU A 22 3.12 -5.80 9.27
N GLU A 23 3.01 -7.05 9.69
CA GLU A 23 2.95 -7.41 11.11
C GLU A 23 4.25 -7.09 11.85
N GLN A 24 5.39 -7.27 11.19
CA GLN A 24 6.69 -7.01 11.77
C GLN A 24 6.93 -5.52 12.01
N TYR A 25 6.51 -4.65 11.09
CA TYR A 25 6.88 -3.24 11.12
C TYR A 25 5.76 -2.30 11.59
N ALA A 26 4.50 -2.72 11.60
CA ALA A 26 3.38 -1.85 11.97
C ALA A 26 3.48 -1.28 13.40
N GLY A 27 4.11 -1.99 14.32
CA GLY A 27 4.31 -1.54 15.70
C GLY A 27 5.57 -0.72 15.95
N ARG A 28 6.32 -0.37 14.89
CA ARG A 28 7.63 0.30 14.98
C ARG A 28 7.61 1.72 14.43
N GLU A 29 6.53 2.45 14.70
CA GLU A 29 6.30 3.82 14.25
C GLU A 29 6.18 3.98 12.72
N ILE A 30 6.19 2.88 11.98
CA ILE A 30 5.92 2.90 10.55
C ILE A 30 4.41 2.89 10.35
N ARG A 31 3.90 3.91 9.66
CA ARG A 31 2.49 4.02 9.34
C ARG A 31 2.25 3.55 7.91
N PHE A 32 1.41 2.53 7.79
CA PHE A 32 0.94 2.03 6.51
C PHE A 32 -0.42 2.65 6.20
N HIS A 33 -0.57 3.17 4.99
CA HIS A 33 -1.80 3.78 4.51
C HIS A 33 -2.18 3.20 3.16
N ALA A 34 -3.47 3.21 2.84
CA ALA A 34 -3.97 2.89 1.51
C ALA A 34 -5.20 3.76 1.24
N PRO A 35 -5.36 4.31 0.02
CA PRO A 35 -6.59 5.02 -0.28
C PRO A 35 -7.79 4.10 -0.15
N ASP A 36 -8.93 4.67 0.20
CA ASP A 36 -10.19 3.93 0.38
C ASP A 36 -10.54 3.04 -0.83
N VAL A 37 -10.27 3.55 -2.05
CA VAL A 37 -10.51 2.80 -3.28
C VAL A 37 -9.65 1.54 -3.40
N ALA A 38 -8.47 1.50 -2.78
CA ALA A 38 -7.63 0.30 -2.77
C ALA A 38 -8.31 -0.85 -2.03
N TYR A 39 -9.00 -0.56 -0.93
CA TYR A 39 -9.81 -1.54 -0.21
C TYR A 39 -11.03 -1.97 -1.04
N ALA A 40 -11.69 -1.03 -1.71
CA ALA A 40 -12.81 -1.35 -2.60
C ALA A 40 -12.37 -2.24 -3.76
N ASP A 41 -11.22 -1.97 -4.36
CA ASP A 41 -10.65 -2.78 -5.44
C ASP A 41 -10.30 -4.18 -4.93
N ALA A 42 -9.67 -4.30 -3.76
CA ALA A 42 -9.35 -5.60 -3.18
C ALA A 42 -10.62 -6.42 -2.92
N GLU A 43 -11.66 -5.79 -2.39
CA GLU A 43 -12.96 -6.45 -2.16
C GLU A 43 -13.59 -6.95 -3.46
N LYS A 44 -13.43 -6.19 -4.53
CA LYS A 44 -13.97 -6.54 -5.85
C LYS A 44 -13.21 -7.67 -6.53
N TYR A 45 -11.87 -7.63 -6.46
CA TYR A 45 -11.03 -8.55 -7.24
C TYR A 45 -10.67 -9.84 -6.50
N LEU A 46 -10.72 -9.87 -5.18
CA LEU A 46 -10.35 -11.06 -4.40
C LEU A 46 -11.27 -12.26 -4.63
N PRO A 47 -12.62 -12.14 -4.60
CA PRO A 47 -13.47 -13.33 -4.74
C PRO A 47 -13.25 -14.10 -6.05
N PRO A 48 -13.23 -13.48 -7.25
CA PRO A 48 -12.96 -14.23 -8.48
C PRO A 48 -11.55 -14.80 -8.52
N LEU A 49 -10.57 -14.12 -7.92
CA LEU A 49 -9.20 -14.61 -7.87
C LEU A 49 -9.08 -15.84 -6.98
N LEU A 50 -9.73 -15.86 -5.82
CA LEU A 50 -9.78 -17.01 -4.92
C LEU A 50 -10.43 -18.21 -5.60
N THR A 51 -11.54 -17.99 -6.33
CA THR A 51 -12.23 -19.04 -7.08
C THR A 51 -11.29 -19.66 -8.12
N ARG A 52 -10.59 -18.84 -8.89
CA ARG A 52 -9.64 -19.34 -9.91
C ARG A 52 -8.48 -20.15 -9.30
N LYS A 53 -8.05 -19.78 -8.10
CA LYS A 53 -6.97 -20.47 -7.39
C LYS A 53 -7.44 -21.69 -6.60
N GLY A 54 -8.77 -21.95 -6.55
CA GLY A 54 -9.32 -23.04 -5.76
C GLY A 54 -9.20 -22.85 -4.26
N ILE A 55 -9.15 -21.61 -3.78
CA ILE A 55 -9.03 -21.27 -2.36
C ILE A 55 -10.42 -20.95 -1.82
N SER A 56 -10.90 -21.75 -0.86
CA SER A 56 -12.24 -21.60 -0.29
C SER A 56 -12.26 -21.25 1.20
N HIS A 57 -11.11 -21.29 1.87
CA HIS A 57 -11.03 -21.11 3.33
C HIS A 57 -10.84 -19.64 3.76
N ILE A 58 -10.69 -18.71 2.81
CA ILE A 58 -10.48 -17.29 3.12
C ILE A 58 -11.81 -16.54 3.07
N ASP A 59 -12.16 -15.91 4.20
CA ASP A 59 -13.25 -14.95 4.27
C ASP A 59 -12.68 -13.57 3.96
N VAL A 60 -13.04 -13.01 2.79
CA VAL A 60 -12.50 -11.74 2.29
C VAL A 60 -12.81 -10.60 3.25
N GLN A 61 -14.03 -10.53 3.79
CA GLN A 61 -14.42 -9.42 4.68
C GLN A 61 -13.64 -9.43 5.98
N SER A 62 -13.45 -10.62 6.57
CA SER A 62 -12.65 -10.77 7.79
C SER A 62 -11.18 -10.43 7.55
N ALA A 63 -10.63 -10.86 6.40
CA ALA A 63 -9.25 -10.58 6.03
C ALA A 63 -9.02 -9.08 5.83
N LEU A 64 -9.92 -8.38 5.12
CA LEU A 64 -9.83 -6.94 4.92
C LEU A 64 -10.00 -6.17 6.23
N ARG A 65 -10.89 -6.63 7.11
CA ARG A 65 -11.07 -6.03 8.44
C ARG A 65 -9.78 -6.13 9.26
N TYR A 66 -9.10 -7.26 9.20
CA TYR A 66 -7.80 -7.44 9.84
C TYR A 66 -6.76 -6.47 9.29
N LEU A 67 -6.69 -6.33 7.96
CA LEU A 67 -5.74 -5.41 7.34
C LEU A 67 -5.98 -3.95 7.74
N ARG A 68 -7.22 -3.55 8.01
CA ARG A 68 -7.51 -2.19 8.47
C ARG A 68 -6.88 -1.86 9.81
N HIS A 69 -6.52 -2.85 10.61
CA HIS A 69 -5.76 -2.63 11.85
C HIS A 69 -4.28 -2.38 11.59
N LEU A 70 -3.75 -2.81 10.44
CA LEU A 70 -2.35 -2.65 10.07
C LEU A 70 -2.16 -1.51 9.08
N ILE A 71 -3.12 -1.28 8.20
CA ILE A 71 -3.06 -0.33 7.08
C ILE A 71 -4.26 0.60 7.18
N GLU A 72 -4.01 1.84 7.52
CA GLU A 72 -5.08 2.82 7.70
C GLU A 72 -5.70 3.24 6.35
N PRO A 73 -7.02 3.10 6.15
CA PRO A 73 -7.68 3.62 4.97
C PRO A 73 -7.64 5.15 4.96
N VAL A 74 -7.35 5.74 3.81
CA VAL A 74 -7.32 7.19 3.63
C VAL A 74 -8.55 7.59 2.84
N LYS A 75 -9.34 8.51 3.39
CA LYS A 75 -10.55 9.03 2.75
C LYS A 75 -10.20 9.95 1.60
N ARG A 76 -11.07 10.01 0.60
CA ARG A 76 -10.90 10.83 -0.60
C ARG A 76 -10.59 12.29 -0.30
N GLU A 77 -11.21 12.86 0.73
CA GLU A 77 -10.98 14.25 1.13
C GLU A 77 -9.51 14.56 1.42
N SER A 78 -8.75 13.56 1.85
CA SER A 78 -7.34 13.73 2.20
C SER A 78 -6.40 13.76 1.00
N TYR A 79 -6.82 13.25 -0.17
CA TYR A 79 -5.93 13.19 -1.33
C TYR A 79 -6.51 13.80 -2.61
N VAL A 80 -7.79 14.16 -2.63
CA VAL A 80 -8.46 14.61 -3.86
C VAL A 80 -7.85 15.90 -4.44
N ASP A 81 -7.29 16.77 -3.61
CA ASP A 81 -6.65 18.00 -4.07
C ASP A 81 -5.41 17.73 -4.94
N PHE A 82 -4.87 16.52 -4.88
CA PHE A 82 -3.72 16.10 -5.70
C PHE A 82 -4.13 15.31 -6.93
N GLU A 83 -5.43 15.21 -7.23
CA GLU A 83 -5.92 14.41 -8.37
C GLU A 83 -5.34 14.89 -9.70
N ASN A 84 -5.40 16.18 -9.99
CA ASN A 84 -4.92 16.72 -11.26
C ASN A 84 -3.41 16.50 -11.44
N GLN A 85 -2.64 16.73 -10.40
CA GLN A 85 -1.20 16.51 -10.41
C GLN A 85 -0.87 15.04 -10.62
N ALA A 86 -1.58 14.14 -9.93
CA ALA A 86 -1.38 12.69 -10.06
C ALA A 86 -1.72 12.23 -11.48
N ARG A 87 -2.87 12.65 -12.01
CA ARG A 87 -3.28 12.28 -13.37
C ARG A 87 -2.31 12.77 -14.42
N GLN A 88 -1.75 13.97 -14.25
CA GLN A 88 -0.75 14.52 -15.17
C GLN A 88 0.53 13.67 -15.18
N ARG A 89 0.97 13.20 -14.01
CA ARG A 89 2.15 12.34 -13.89
C ARG A 89 1.91 10.95 -14.46
N LEU A 90 0.65 10.52 -14.57
CA LEU A 90 0.25 9.22 -15.12
C LEU A 90 -0.14 9.28 -16.60
N LEU A 91 0.11 10.39 -17.29
CA LEU A 91 -0.17 10.50 -18.73
C LEU A 91 0.57 9.39 -19.49
N GLY A 92 -0.18 8.70 -20.37
CA GLY A 92 0.36 7.53 -21.09
C GLY A 92 0.38 6.24 -20.30
N ARG A 93 -0.14 6.24 -19.07
CA ARG A 93 -0.23 5.09 -18.17
C ARG A 93 -1.66 4.91 -17.72
N ASP A 94 -1.91 3.95 -16.80
CA ASP A 94 -3.26 3.73 -16.27
C ASP A 94 -3.64 4.89 -15.34
N GLN A 95 -4.59 5.70 -15.78
CA GLN A 95 -5.07 6.86 -15.01
C GLN A 95 -5.89 6.46 -13.79
N ASN A 96 -6.40 5.22 -13.72
CA ASN A 96 -7.15 4.73 -12.58
C ASN A 96 -6.29 4.57 -11.32
N ASP A 97 -4.97 4.64 -11.47
CA ASP A 97 -4.00 4.57 -10.36
C ASP A 97 -3.81 5.92 -9.64
N TRP A 98 -4.51 6.97 -10.08
CA TRP A 98 -4.32 8.30 -9.52
C TRP A 98 -4.55 8.39 -7.99
N PRO A 99 -5.49 7.64 -7.36
CA PRO A 99 -5.69 7.77 -5.92
C PRO A 99 -4.48 7.35 -5.09
N VAL A 100 -3.77 6.32 -5.49
CA VAL A 100 -2.55 5.89 -4.82
C VAL A 100 -1.46 6.96 -4.94
N LEU A 101 -1.24 7.46 -6.15
CA LEU A 101 -0.23 8.50 -6.38
C LEU A 101 -0.62 9.80 -5.66
N ALA A 102 -1.88 10.20 -5.73
CA ALA A 102 -2.37 11.40 -5.04
C ALA A 102 -2.18 11.29 -3.51
N THR A 103 -2.44 10.12 -2.94
CA THR A 103 -2.22 9.90 -1.52
C THR A 103 -0.73 10.04 -1.15
N ALA A 104 0.16 9.47 -1.96
CA ALA A 104 1.60 9.60 -1.75
C ALA A 104 2.06 11.05 -1.85
N LEU A 105 1.53 11.81 -2.81
CA LEU A 105 1.82 13.24 -2.95
C LEU A 105 1.30 14.04 -1.75
N ALA A 106 0.08 13.76 -1.30
CA ALA A 106 -0.52 14.44 -0.15
C ALA A 106 0.28 14.22 1.14
N PHE A 107 0.80 13.02 1.34
CA PHE A 107 1.53 12.65 2.55
C PHE A 107 3.05 12.76 2.41
N SER A 108 3.55 13.13 1.22
CA SER A 108 4.99 13.22 0.92
C SER A 108 5.74 11.95 1.31
N CYS A 109 5.23 10.80 0.87
CA CYS A 109 5.78 9.51 1.22
C CYS A 109 5.87 8.57 0.00
N PRO A 110 6.67 7.50 0.08
CA PRO A 110 6.79 6.54 -1.02
C PRO A 110 5.56 5.65 -1.16
N ILE A 111 5.53 4.91 -2.27
CA ILE A 111 4.50 3.94 -2.60
C ILE A 111 5.09 2.53 -2.53
N TRP A 112 4.34 1.59 -1.97
CA TRP A 112 4.61 0.15 -2.03
C TRP A 112 3.64 -0.48 -3.02
N THR A 113 4.16 -0.96 -4.13
CA THR A 113 3.37 -1.53 -5.23
C THR A 113 4.22 -2.50 -6.07
N GLU A 114 3.56 -3.43 -6.75
CA GLU A 114 4.18 -4.24 -7.79
C GLU A 114 3.93 -3.67 -9.20
N ASP A 115 3.17 -2.58 -9.32
CA ASP A 115 2.79 -1.99 -10.59
C ASP A 115 3.89 -1.06 -11.11
N ALA A 116 4.43 -1.38 -12.30
CA ALA A 116 5.47 -0.59 -12.95
C ALA A 116 5.00 0.81 -13.38
N ASP A 117 3.70 1.06 -13.48
CA ASP A 117 3.16 2.35 -13.90
C ASP A 117 3.50 3.49 -12.94
N PHE A 118 3.83 3.18 -11.68
CA PHE A 118 4.24 4.19 -10.72
C PHE A 118 5.72 4.59 -10.84
N PHE A 119 6.55 3.80 -11.53
CA PHE A 119 7.95 4.18 -11.71
C PHE A 119 8.08 5.40 -12.60
N GLY A 120 8.93 6.34 -12.22
CA GLY A 120 9.16 7.56 -12.99
C GLY A 120 8.11 8.64 -12.79
N THR A 121 7.21 8.50 -11.80
CA THR A 121 6.20 9.52 -11.47
C THR A 121 6.71 10.61 -10.52
N GLY A 122 7.97 10.55 -10.13
CA GLY A 122 8.57 11.51 -9.20
C GLY A 122 8.37 11.16 -7.72
N VAL A 123 7.75 10.02 -7.43
CA VAL A 123 7.58 9.47 -6.08
C VAL A 123 8.40 8.19 -5.98
N ALA A 124 9.07 7.98 -4.85
CA ALA A 124 9.82 6.76 -4.62
C ALA A 124 8.86 5.56 -4.58
N VAL A 125 9.24 4.48 -5.25
CA VAL A 125 8.43 3.28 -5.37
C VAL A 125 9.24 2.08 -4.88
N TRP A 126 8.61 1.26 -4.01
CA TRP A 126 9.20 0.05 -3.48
C TRP A 126 8.36 -1.16 -3.86
N THR A 127 9.01 -2.17 -4.42
CA THR A 127 8.40 -3.49 -4.61
C THR A 127 8.56 -4.33 -3.34
N THR A 128 7.79 -5.40 -3.22
CA THR A 128 7.86 -6.29 -2.04
C THR A 128 9.25 -6.89 -1.83
N SER A 129 9.99 -7.16 -2.92
CA SER A 129 11.34 -7.71 -2.81
C SER A 129 12.34 -6.73 -2.21
N ARG A 130 12.06 -5.44 -2.21
CA ARG A 130 13.01 -4.40 -1.77
C ARG A 130 12.47 -3.48 -0.67
N VAL A 131 11.17 -3.51 -0.40
CA VAL A 131 10.53 -2.59 0.54
C VAL A 131 11.13 -2.67 1.96
N GLU A 132 11.65 -3.81 2.34
CA GLU A 132 12.25 -3.98 3.67
C GLU A 132 13.47 -3.08 3.88
N ILE A 133 14.18 -2.72 2.80
CA ILE A 133 15.27 -1.74 2.88
C ILE A 133 14.76 -0.41 3.44
N PHE A 134 13.63 0.06 2.92
CA PHE A 134 12.99 1.28 3.39
C PHE A 134 12.44 1.12 4.80
N LEU A 135 11.76 0.00 5.09
CA LEU A 135 11.15 -0.23 6.40
C LEU A 135 12.19 -0.29 7.52
N LYS A 136 13.31 -0.95 7.27
CA LYS A 136 14.43 -1.00 8.23
C LYS A 136 15.05 0.37 8.46
N ALA A 137 15.22 1.16 7.41
CA ALA A 137 15.80 2.49 7.53
C ALA A 137 14.89 3.41 8.35
N GLN A 138 13.58 3.35 8.15
CA GLN A 138 12.61 4.12 8.93
C GLN A 138 12.59 3.68 10.40
N ALA A 139 12.58 2.39 10.68
CA ALA A 139 12.60 1.86 12.03
C ALA A 139 13.85 2.27 12.79
N LYS A 140 15.02 2.33 12.13
CA LYS A 140 16.29 2.78 12.75
C LYS A 140 16.29 4.27 13.05
N THR A 141 15.66 5.08 12.20
CA THR A 141 15.60 6.54 12.39
C THR A 141 14.79 6.89 13.63
N ASP A 142 13.82 6.06 13.97
CA ASP A 142 12.91 6.26 15.09
C ASP A 142 13.43 5.63 16.40
N GLU A 143 14.52 4.85 16.35
CA GLU A 143 15.18 4.35 17.57
C GLU A 143 15.97 5.47 18.22
N PRO A 144 15.80 5.68 19.54
CA PRO A 144 16.65 6.65 20.25
C PRO A 144 18.11 6.23 20.09
N ASP A 145 18.93 7.22 19.77
CA ASP A 145 20.36 7.05 19.61
C ASP A 145 20.95 6.55 20.95
N ASN A 146 21.17 5.25 21.06
CA ASN A 146 21.85 4.65 22.20
C ASN A 146 23.36 4.88 22.05
N LEU A 147 23.76 6.15 22.05
CA LEU A 147 25.13 6.53 22.23
C LEU A 147 25.42 6.48 23.73
N SER A 148 25.76 5.30 24.16
CA SER A 148 26.43 5.18 25.43
C SER A 148 27.93 5.40 25.23
#